data_e4c9ec73c7a30816e1bf6c2120ad08ef
#
_entry.id   e4c9ec73c7a30816e1bf6c2120ad08ef
#
_cell.length_a   1.000
_cell.length_b   1.000
_cell.length_c   1.000
_cell.angle_alpha   90.00
_cell.angle_beta   90.00
_cell.angle_gamma   90.00
#
_symmetry.space_group_name_H-M   'P 1'
#
loop_
_entity.id
_entity.type
_entity.pdbx_description
1 polymer ?
#
loop_
_entity_poly.entity_id
_entity_poly.type
_entity_poly.pdbx_seq_one_letter_code
_entity_poly.pdbx_strand_id
1 'polypeptide(L)'
;MIATIGGDGFGKDVQAYPKYGSEKKGLPTTYYLTVADTHIYSHAELEYVNLVVLNDTTALLSGNPLKGMVEGGAVFMQSPYTEPADVWERIPDVHKELIRAKKLRVYFIDMVQIAREVASVADLEMRMQGIVLLGGFLKLTPYATDSQMSDEQVYEGVEKALRKYFGKRGEQVVQDNLTCVKRGYSEMQEISQEIMNA
;
A
#
# COMPACT_ATOMS: atom_id res chain seq x y z
N MET A 1 9.65 -6.51 0.82
CA MET A 1 9.28 -6.71 -0.61
C MET A 1 9.19 -5.39 -1.37
N ILE A 2 8.34 -4.42 -0.99
CA ILE A 2 8.25 -3.10 -1.67
C ILE A 2 9.64 -2.45 -1.80
N ALA A 3 10.41 -2.40 -0.70
CA ALA A 3 11.77 -1.87 -0.70
C ALA A 3 12.71 -2.59 -1.69
N THR A 4 12.61 -3.91 -1.79
CA THR A 4 13.42 -4.71 -2.72
C THR A 4 13.03 -4.46 -4.18
N ILE A 5 11.73 -4.33 -4.44
CA ILE A 5 11.24 -4.01 -5.79
C ILE A 5 11.72 -2.61 -6.20
N GLY A 6 11.61 -1.63 -5.30
CA GLY A 6 12.11 -0.27 -5.54
C GLY A 6 13.61 -0.22 -5.81
N GLY A 7 14.41 -0.90 -4.96
CA GLY A 7 15.86 -0.95 -5.11
C GLY A 7 16.31 -1.85 -6.27
N ASP A 8 16.09 -3.15 -6.16
CA ASP A 8 16.58 -4.16 -7.13
C ASP A 8 15.84 -4.11 -8.48
N GLY A 9 14.55 -3.78 -8.46
CA GLY A 9 13.71 -3.77 -9.66
C GLY A 9 13.78 -2.48 -10.46
N PHE A 10 13.80 -1.33 -9.77
CA PHE A 10 13.73 -0.01 -10.41
C PHE A 10 14.98 0.86 -10.22
N GLY A 11 16.02 0.33 -9.58
CA GLY A 11 17.31 1.03 -9.41
C GLY A 11 17.22 2.28 -8.52
N LYS A 12 16.21 2.38 -7.66
CA LYS A 12 16.03 3.49 -6.72
C LYS A 12 16.82 3.27 -5.44
N ASP A 13 17.20 4.34 -4.77
CA ASP A 13 17.67 4.25 -3.39
C ASP A 13 16.47 4.10 -2.45
N VAL A 14 16.55 3.16 -1.51
CA VAL A 14 15.41 2.79 -0.68
C VAL A 14 15.83 2.66 0.77
N GLN A 15 15.13 3.36 1.64
CA GLN A 15 15.24 3.20 3.08
C GLN A 15 13.91 2.70 3.65
N ALA A 16 13.96 1.63 4.43
CA ALA A 16 12.76 1.06 5.02
C ALA A 16 13.03 0.53 6.42
N TYR A 17 12.19 0.90 7.40
CA TYR A 17 12.32 0.43 8.78
C TYR A 17 10.98 0.39 9.50
N PRO A 18 10.76 -0.60 10.37
CA PRO A 18 9.61 -0.64 11.25
C PRO A 18 9.84 0.23 12.49
N LYS A 19 8.76 0.85 12.99
CA LYS A 19 8.70 1.47 14.30
C LYS A 19 7.77 0.63 15.19
N TYR A 20 8.35 -0.05 16.16
CA TYR A 20 7.59 -0.80 17.16
C TYR A 20 7.36 0.06 18.40
N GLY A 21 6.14 0.05 18.92
CA GLY A 21 5.87 0.59 20.25
C GLY A 21 6.52 -0.29 21.32
N SER A 22 7.30 0.30 22.21
CA SER A 22 8.14 -0.44 23.18
C SER A 22 7.36 -1.21 24.26
N GLU A 23 6.06 -0.97 24.47
CA GLU A 23 5.41 -1.42 25.69
C GLU A 23 4.01 -2.03 25.57
N LYS A 24 3.37 -2.08 24.40
CA LYS A 24 1.95 -2.50 24.34
C LYS A 24 1.67 -3.46 23.20
N LYS A 25 1.31 -4.69 23.56
CA LYS A 25 0.65 -5.61 22.63
C LYS A 25 -0.66 -4.97 22.13
N GLY A 26 -0.90 -5.02 20.82
CA GLY A 26 -2.14 -4.54 20.21
C GLY A 26 -2.15 -3.09 19.73
N LEU A 27 -1.01 -2.38 19.79
CA LEU A 27 -0.89 -1.09 19.13
C LEU A 27 -0.49 -1.25 17.66
N PRO A 28 -0.95 -0.34 16.77
CA PRO A 28 -0.55 -0.34 15.38
C PRO A 28 0.97 -0.23 15.24
N THR A 29 1.53 -1.05 14.35
CA THR A 29 2.94 -0.95 13.97
C THR A 29 3.05 -0.06 12.74
N THR A 30 3.94 0.93 12.80
CA THR A 30 4.22 1.79 11.65
C THR A 30 5.46 1.28 10.91
N TYR A 31 5.38 1.25 9.60
CA TYR A 31 6.48 0.92 8.73
C TYR A 31 6.76 2.11 7.82
N TYR A 32 7.95 2.68 7.95
CA TYR A 32 8.37 3.81 7.13
C TYR A 32 9.11 3.34 5.89
N LEU A 33 8.81 3.94 4.75
CA LEU A 33 9.46 3.68 3.48
C LEU A 33 9.77 5.01 2.80
N THR A 34 11.04 5.22 2.46
CA THR A 34 11.50 6.31 1.61
C THR A 34 12.08 5.72 0.34
N VAL A 35 11.75 6.30 -0.79
CA VAL A 35 12.27 5.91 -2.10
C VAL A 35 12.70 7.19 -2.82
N ALA A 36 13.91 7.18 -3.37
CA ALA A 36 14.50 8.33 -4.03
C ALA A 36 15.34 7.95 -5.25
N ASP A 37 15.49 8.88 -6.18
CA ASP A 37 16.38 8.75 -7.33
C ASP A 37 17.85 8.97 -6.96
N THR A 38 18.07 9.62 -5.83
CA THR A 38 19.40 9.94 -5.31
C THR A 38 19.60 9.33 -3.94
N HIS A 39 20.85 9.28 -3.48
CA HIS A 39 21.19 8.68 -2.20
C HIS A 39 20.46 9.33 -1.01
N ILE A 40 19.84 8.50 -0.17
CA ILE A 40 19.10 8.91 1.02
C ILE A 40 20.09 9.05 2.19
N TYR A 41 20.38 10.28 2.57
CA TYR A 41 21.27 10.59 3.71
C TYR A 41 20.54 10.69 5.05
N SER A 42 19.24 10.98 5.03
CA SER A 42 18.44 11.12 6.25
C SER A 42 17.96 9.77 6.77
N HIS A 43 18.18 9.51 8.05
CA HIS A 43 17.74 8.30 8.75
C HIS A 43 16.80 8.63 9.92
N ALA A 44 16.07 9.74 9.81
CA ALA A 44 15.11 10.20 10.80
C ALA A 44 13.68 9.70 10.49
N GLU A 45 12.79 9.86 11.46
CA GLU A 45 11.34 9.66 11.23
C GLU A 45 10.84 10.63 10.15
N LEU A 46 9.90 10.15 9.33
CA LEU A 46 9.34 10.97 8.26
C LEU A 46 8.38 12.00 8.86
N GLU A 47 8.68 13.28 8.63
CA GLU A 47 7.80 14.40 8.97
C GLU A 47 6.80 14.71 7.86
N TYR A 48 7.14 14.37 6.63
CA TYR A 48 6.35 14.59 5.43
C TYR A 48 6.06 13.25 4.75
N VAL A 49 4.78 12.93 4.56
CA VAL A 49 4.33 11.64 4.05
C VAL A 49 3.43 11.84 2.84
N ASN A 50 3.80 11.25 1.71
CA ASN A 50 3.04 11.34 0.46
C ASN A 50 1.95 10.27 0.35
N LEU A 51 2.17 9.10 0.95
CA LEU A 51 1.25 7.97 0.90
C LEU A 51 1.19 7.28 2.26
N VAL A 52 -0.01 7.09 2.77
CA VAL A 52 -0.29 6.24 3.93
C VAL A 52 -1.05 5.01 3.47
N VAL A 53 -0.55 3.82 3.82
CA VAL A 53 -1.22 2.54 3.57
C VAL A 53 -1.73 1.98 4.88
N LEU A 54 -3.04 1.78 4.99
CA LEU A 54 -3.73 1.24 6.16
C LEU A 54 -4.16 -0.21 5.89
N ASN A 55 -3.38 -1.16 6.37
CA ASN A 55 -3.71 -2.59 6.30
C ASN A 55 -4.89 -2.94 7.22
N ASP A 56 -5.06 -2.15 8.29
CA ASP A 56 -6.13 -2.26 9.26
C ASP A 56 -6.63 -0.84 9.58
N THR A 57 -7.88 -0.56 9.22
CA THR A 57 -8.51 0.73 9.42
C THR A 57 -8.81 1.05 10.88
N THR A 58 -8.72 0.07 11.79
CA THR A 58 -8.81 0.33 13.24
C THR A 58 -7.69 1.24 13.74
N ALA A 59 -6.61 1.39 12.98
CA ALA A 59 -5.56 2.38 13.24
C ALA A 59 -6.10 3.82 13.29
N LEU A 60 -7.17 4.12 12.54
CA LEU A 60 -7.85 5.43 12.58
C LEU A 60 -8.56 5.68 13.91
N LEU A 61 -8.92 4.63 14.67
CA LEU A 61 -9.58 4.73 15.96
C LEU A 61 -8.59 4.85 17.12
N SER A 62 -7.37 4.35 16.94
CA SER A 62 -6.36 4.23 18.01
C SER A 62 -5.27 5.29 17.97
N GLY A 63 -5.29 6.20 16.98
CA GLY A 63 -4.26 7.21 16.83
C GLY A 63 -4.48 8.14 15.64
N ASN A 64 -3.41 8.82 15.20
CA ASN A 64 -3.43 9.65 14.01
C ASN A 64 -2.45 9.11 12.95
N PRO A 65 -2.83 8.07 12.20
CA PRO A 65 -1.98 7.50 11.17
C PRO A 65 -1.76 8.45 9.97
N LEU A 66 -2.56 9.51 9.85
CA LEU A 66 -2.45 10.52 8.78
C LEU A 66 -1.56 11.71 9.19
N LYS A 67 -0.91 11.66 10.37
CA LYS A 67 0.03 12.69 10.79
C LYS A 67 1.16 12.83 9.78
N GLY A 68 1.49 14.06 9.40
CA GLY A 68 2.57 14.34 8.45
C GLY A 68 2.16 14.25 6.98
N MET A 69 0.93 13.86 6.65
CA MET A 69 0.48 13.85 5.27
C MET A 69 0.65 15.22 4.61
N VAL A 70 1.24 15.25 3.41
CA VAL A 70 1.34 16.46 2.58
C VAL A 70 0.02 16.73 1.87
N GLU A 71 -0.22 17.99 1.45
CA GLU A 71 -1.36 18.35 0.63
C GLU A 71 -1.35 17.56 -0.68
N GLY A 72 -2.51 17.03 -1.10
CA GLY A 72 -2.62 16.20 -2.30
C GLY A 72 -2.06 14.79 -2.18
N GLY A 73 -1.57 14.39 -1.01
CA GLY A 73 -1.12 13.03 -0.74
C GLY A 73 -2.24 12.00 -0.88
N ALA A 74 -1.90 10.73 -0.76
CA ALA A 74 -2.85 9.63 -0.92
C ALA A 74 -2.95 8.75 0.34
N VAL A 75 -4.17 8.31 0.63
CA VAL A 75 -4.48 7.29 1.64
C VAL A 75 -4.99 6.05 0.91
N PHE A 76 -4.39 4.90 1.17
CA PHE A 76 -4.81 3.64 0.59
C PHE A 76 -5.14 2.66 1.72
N MET A 77 -6.35 2.09 1.71
CA MET A 77 -6.81 1.29 2.84
C MET A 77 -7.48 -0.03 2.45
N GLN A 78 -7.33 -1.01 3.33
CA GLN A 78 -8.16 -2.21 3.33
C GLN A 78 -9.60 -1.83 3.65
N SER A 79 -10.55 -2.35 2.87
CA SER A 79 -11.97 -2.25 3.22
C SER A 79 -12.73 -3.44 2.66
N PRO A 80 -13.58 -4.10 3.46
CA PRO A 80 -14.47 -5.16 2.97
C PRO A 80 -15.72 -4.58 2.27
N TYR A 81 -15.90 -3.28 2.27
CA TYR A 81 -17.03 -2.61 1.63
C TYR A 81 -16.71 -2.29 0.18
N THR A 82 -17.68 -2.47 -0.70
CA THR A 82 -17.56 -2.26 -2.15
C THR A 82 -17.98 -0.86 -2.59
N GLU A 83 -18.87 -0.22 -1.81
CA GLU A 83 -19.39 1.10 -2.13
C GLU A 83 -18.51 2.20 -1.51
N PRO A 84 -17.99 3.16 -2.31
CA PRO A 84 -17.14 4.23 -1.82
C PRO A 84 -17.77 5.07 -0.69
N ALA A 85 -19.10 5.30 -0.75
CA ALA A 85 -19.83 6.04 0.30
C ALA A 85 -19.81 5.30 1.64
N ASP A 86 -19.97 3.96 1.63
CA ASP A 86 -19.93 3.13 2.83
C ASP A 86 -18.55 3.12 3.48
N VAL A 87 -17.50 3.15 2.67
CA VAL A 87 -16.12 3.26 3.17
C VAL A 87 -15.89 4.63 3.78
N TRP A 88 -16.33 5.69 3.11
CA TRP A 88 -16.19 7.06 3.60
C TRP A 88 -16.91 7.29 4.92
N GLU A 89 -18.13 6.79 5.06
CA GLU A 89 -18.94 6.95 6.28
C GLU A 89 -18.23 6.42 7.52
N ARG A 90 -17.44 5.36 7.38
CA ARG A 90 -16.71 4.69 8.48
C ARG A 90 -15.40 5.35 8.89
N ILE A 91 -14.93 6.33 8.15
CA ILE A 91 -13.77 7.12 8.54
C ILE A 91 -14.19 8.09 9.65
N PRO A 92 -13.49 8.15 10.79
CA PRO A 92 -13.81 9.10 11.87
C PRO A 92 -13.74 10.55 11.38
N ASP A 93 -14.64 11.41 11.89
CA ASP A 93 -14.79 12.78 11.42
C ASP A 93 -13.50 13.61 11.51
N VAL A 94 -12.71 13.42 12.56
CA VAL A 94 -11.41 14.08 12.72
C VAL A 94 -10.46 13.80 11.55
N HIS A 95 -10.52 12.59 10.99
CA HIS A 95 -9.72 12.22 9.82
C HIS A 95 -10.37 12.71 8.52
N LYS A 96 -11.71 12.71 8.42
CA LYS A 96 -12.42 13.31 7.29
C LYS A 96 -12.09 14.79 7.14
N GLU A 97 -12.08 15.54 8.25
CA GLU A 97 -11.69 16.95 8.26
C GLU A 97 -10.25 17.14 7.74
N LEU A 98 -9.31 16.32 8.21
CA LEU A 98 -7.92 16.37 7.75
C LEU A 98 -7.79 16.01 6.27
N ILE A 99 -8.52 14.99 5.80
CA ILE A 99 -8.54 14.56 4.41
C ILE A 99 -9.04 15.71 3.51
N ARG A 100 -10.14 16.37 3.88
CA ARG A 100 -10.67 17.52 3.16
C ARG A 100 -9.70 18.71 3.19
N ALA A 101 -9.20 19.07 4.36
CA ALA A 101 -8.30 20.22 4.55
C ALA A 101 -7.01 20.10 3.73
N LYS A 102 -6.48 18.89 3.62
CA LYS A 102 -5.25 18.61 2.85
C LYS A 102 -5.51 18.10 1.43
N LYS A 103 -6.76 18.06 0.98
CA LYS A 103 -7.16 17.56 -0.34
C LYS A 103 -6.57 16.18 -0.64
N LEU A 104 -6.58 15.29 0.35
CA LEU A 104 -6.04 13.95 0.18
C LEU A 104 -6.90 13.14 -0.76
N ARG A 105 -6.28 12.29 -1.56
CA ARG A 105 -6.96 11.28 -2.37
C ARG A 105 -7.12 10.03 -1.53
N VAL A 106 -8.28 9.41 -1.54
CA VAL A 106 -8.57 8.23 -0.72
C VAL A 106 -8.90 7.06 -1.63
N TYR A 107 -8.16 5.96 -1.44
CA TYR A 107 -8.32 4.73 -2.21
C TYR A 107 -8.55 3.56 -1.27
N PHE A 108 -9.27 2.55 -1.74
CA PHE A 108 -9.54 1.34 -0.97
C PHE A 108 -9.64 0.10 -1.86
N ILE A 109 -9.49 -1.06 -1.23
CA ILE A 109 -9.61 -2.37 -1.88
C ILE A 109 -9.86 -3.44 -0.81
N ASP A 110 -10.60 -4.51 -1.14
CA ASP A 110 -10.68 -5.69 -0.28
C ASP A 110 -9.53 -6.66 -0.58
N MET A 111 -8.37 -6.39 0.03
CA MET A 111 -7.20 -7.26 -0.12
C MET A 111 -7.40 -8.64 0.52
N VAL A 112 -8.28 -8.75 1.52
CA VAL A 112 -8.57 -10.03 2.21
C VAL A 112 -9.33 -10.94 1.28
N GLN A 113 -10.37 -10.43 0.63
CA GLN A 113 -11.15 -11.19 -0.33
C GLN A 113 -10.29 -11.63 -1.51
N ILE A 114 -9.53 -10.71 -2.11
CA ILE A 114 -8.65 -11.02 -3.25
C ILE A 114 -7.64 -12.12 -2.88
N ALA A 115 -6.98 -11.99 -1.74
CA ALA A 115 -6.01 -12.99 -1.29
C ALA A 115 -6.65 -14.37 -1.11
N ARG A 116 -7.86 -14.42 -0.54
CA ARG A 116 -8.61 -15.66 -0.35
C ARG A 116 -9.01 -16.32 -1.68
N GLU A 117 -9.44 -15.54 -2.66
CA GLU A 117 -9.85 -16.04 -3.98
C GLU A 117 -8.67 -16.57 -4.79
N VAL A 118 -7.49 -15.98 -4.62
CA VAL A 118 -6.31 -16.30 -5.45
C VAL A 118 -5.42 -17.35 -4.82
N ALA A 119 -5.34 -17.44 -3.48
CA ALA A 119 -4.41 -18.33 -2.81
C ALA A 119 -4.71 -19.80 -3.09
N SER A 120 -3.80 -20.49 -3.79
CA SER A 120 -3.83 -21.95 -3.97
C SER A 120 -3.39 -22.71 -2.71
N VAL A 121 -2.74 -22.02 -1.77
CA VAL A 121 -2.25 -22.56 -0.48
C VAL A 121 -2.79 -21.70 0.66
N ALA A 122 -3.66 -22.27 1.48
CA ALA A 122 -4.35 -21.56 2.57
C ALA A 122 -3.38 -20.85 3.55
N ASP A 123 -2.25 -21.48 3.87
CA ASP A 123 -1.24 -20.88 4.77
C ASP A 123 -0.60 -19.61 4.23
N LEU A 124 -0.76 -19.31 2.93
CA LEU A 124 -0.22 -18.12 2.28
C LEU A 124 -1.24 -16.99 2.18
N GLU A 125 -2.52 -17.23 2.38
CA GLU A 125 -3.60 -16.24 2.23
C GLU A 125 -3.28 -14.92 2.97
N MET A 126 -2.95 -15.03 4.26
CA MET A 126 -2.63 -13.85 5.06
C MET A 126 -1.41 -13.06 4.54
N ARG A 127 -0.41 -13.75 4.01
CA ARG A 127 0.79 -13.11 3.44
C ARG A 127 0.49 -12.45 2.09
N MET A 128 -0.44 -13.02 1.34
CA MET A 128 -0.83 -12.53 0.01
C MET A 128 -1.63 -11.22 0.09
N GLN A 129 -2.28 -10.92 1.22
CA GLN A 129 -2.92 -9.62 1.45
C GLN A 129 -1.92 -8.46 1.25
N GLY A 130 -0.72 -8.57 1.81
CA GLY A 130 0.34 -7.58 1.59
C GLY A 130 0.84 -7.52 0.13
N ILE A 131 0.63 -8.57 -0.65
CA ILE A 131 0.96 -8.58 -2.08
C ILE A 131 -0.11 -7.83 -2.90
N VAL A 132 -1.38 -7.93 -2.52
CA VAL A 132 -2.44 -7.10 -3.12
C VAL A 132 -2.15 -5.61 -2.89
N LEU A 133 -1.76 -5.24 -1.66
CA LEU A 133 -1.37 -3.86 -1.34
C LEU A 133 -0.17 -3.38 -2.14
N LEU A 134 0.78 -4.26 -2.47
CA LEU A 134 1.89 -3.91 -3.35
C LEU A 134 1.38 -3.44 -4.72
N GLY A 135 0.35 -4.08 -5.28
CA GLY A 135 -0.26 -3.65 -6.55
C GLY A 135 -0.80 -2.22 -6.49
N GLY A 136 -1.60 -1.91 -5.46
CA GLY A 136 -2.11 -0.54 -5.23
C GLY A 136 -0.99 0.47 -4.97
N PHE A 137 0.03 0.09 -4.20
CA PHE A 137 1.21 0.92 -3.98
C PHE A 137 1.91 1.29 -5.30
N LEU A 138 2.14 0.33 -6.19
CA LEU A 138 2.77 0.58 -7.49
C LEU A 138 1.94 1.54 -8.35
N LYS A 139 0.61 1.45 -8.31
CA LYS A 139 -0.28 2.36 -9.04
C LYS A 139 -0.27 3.78 -8.48
N LEU A 140 -0.16 3.93 -7.16
CA LEU A 140 -0.23 5.22 -6.46
C LEU A 140 1.12 5.95 -6.38
N THR A 141 2.19 5.28 -6.74
CA THR A 141 3.55 5.83 -6.69
C THR A 141 4.10 6.07 -8.09
N PRO A 142 5.00 7.04 -8.26
CA PRO A 142 5.49 7.44 -9.58
C PRO A 142 6.49 6.44 -10.21
N TYR A 143 6.56 5.20 -9.73
CA TYR A 143 7.51 4.23 -10.26
C TYR A 143 7.34 3.96 -11.76
N ALA A 144 6.10 3.77 -12.20
CA ALA A 144 5.83 3.52 -13.60
C ALA A 144 5.89 4.80 -14.44
N THR A 145 5.35 5.92 -13.89
CA THR A 145 5.29 7.20 -14.62
C THR A 145 6.63 7.90 -14.74
N ASP A 146 7.42 7.95 -13.67
CA ASP A 146 8.72 8.62 -13.67
C ASP A 146 9.79 7.83 -14.43
N SER A 147 9.70 6.50 -14.44
CA SER A 147 10.62 5.65 -15.17
C SER A 147 10.23 5.45 -16.64
N GLN A 148 9.12 6.02 -17.10
CA GLN A 148 8.56 5.81 -18.45
C GLN A 148 8.37 4.32 -18.80
N MET A 149 8.17 3.48 -17.79
CA MET A 149 7.93 2.06 -17.96
C MET A 149 6.47 1.80 -18.32
N SER A 150 6.23 0.84 -19.20
CA SER A 150 4.88 0.33 -19.43
C SER A 150 4.43 -0.54 -18.24
N ASP A 151 3.13 -0.74 -18.09
CA ASP A 151 2.57 -1.63 -17.05
C ASP A 151 3.19 -3.04 -17.15
N GLU A 152 3.43 -3.54 -18.36
CA GLU A 152 4.08 -4.85 -18.60
C GLU A 152 5.49 -4.87 -18.04
N GLN A 153 6.29 -3.83 -18.24
CA GLN A 153 7.65 -3.73 -17.71
C GLN A 153 7.66 -3.67 -16.19
N VAL A 154 6.68 -2.96 -15.59
CA VAL A 154 6.50 -2.95 -14.13
C VAL A 154 6.18 -4.36 -13.63
N TYR A 155 5.27 -5.08 -14.29
CA TYR A 155 4.92 -6.45 -13.90
C TYR A 155 6.06 -7.44 -14.09
N GLU A 156 6.88 -7.30 -15.12
CA GLU A 156 8.10 -8.13 -15.30
C GLU A 156 9.09 -7.92 -14.17
N GLY A 157 9.33 -6.67 -13.75
CA GLY A 157 10.17 -6.34 -12.60
C GLY A 157 9.64 -6.94 -11.30
N VAL A 158 8.34 -6.86 -11.10
CA VAL A 158 7.65 -7.47 -9.94
C VAL A 158 7.76 -8.99 -9.98
N GLU A 159 7.50 -9.63 -11.12
CA GLU A 159 7.59 -11.09 -11.25
C GLU A 159 8.99 -11.60 -10.93
N LYS A 160 10.02 -10.92 -11.41
CA LYS A 160 11.42 -11.26 -11.10
C LYS A 160 11.68 -11.23 -9.59
N ALA A 161 11.17 -10.22 -8.89
CA ALA A 161 11.29 -10.13 -7.44
C ALA A 161 10.48 -11.21 -6.72
N LEU A 162 9.26 -11.50 -7.18
CA LEU A 162 8.42 -12.57 -6.64
C LEU A 162 9.09 -13.94 -6.79
N ARG A 163 9.72 -14.22 -7.94
CA ARG A 163 10.48 -15.45 -8.16
C ARG A 163 11.66 -15.59 -7.20
N LYS A 164 12.35 -14.50 -6.89
CA LYS A 164 13.44 -14.49 -5.90
C LYS A 164 12.94 -14.88 -4.50
N TYR A 165 11.74 -14.41 -4.11
CA TYR A 165 11.18 -14.65 -2.77
C TYR A 165 10.41 -15.97 -2.66
N PHE A 166 9.63 -16.31 -3.67
CA PHE A 166 8.65 -17.40 -3.63
C PHE A 166 8.99 -18.56 -4.57
N GLY A 167 9.97 -18.44 -5.45
CA GLY A 167 10.29 -19.46 -6.45
C GLY A 167 10.55 -20.86 -5.86
N LYS A 168 11.12 -20.92 -4.65
CA LYS A 168 11.35 -22.20 -3.93
C LYS A 168 10.04 -22.88 -3.47
N ARG A 169 8.92 -22.17 -3.46
CA ARG A 169 7.59 -22.69 -3.08
C ARG A 169 6.78 -23.23 -4.25
N GLY A 170 7.32 -23.12 -5.46
CA GLY A 170 6.70 -23.58 -6.70
C GLY A 170 6.16 -22.47 -7.58
N GLU A 171 6.01 -22.76 -8.86
CA GLU A 171 5.57 -21.82 -9.89
C GLU A 171 4.17 -21.29 -9.62
N GLN A 172 3.24 -22.14 -9.16
CA GLN A 172 1.87 -21.74 -8.86
C GLN A 172 1.82 -20.61 -7.82
N VAL A 173 2.65 -20.70 -6.77
CA VAL A 173 2.73 -19.66 -5.74
C VAL A 173 3.24 -18.33 -6.31
N VAL A 174 4.18 -18.38 -7.26
CA VAL A 174 4.66 -17.16 -7.94
C VAL A 174 3.53 -16.52 -8.75
N GLN A 175 2.78 -17.32 -9.50
CA GLN A 175 1.67 -16.85 -10.33
C GLN A 175 0.50 -16.32 -9.49
N ASP A 176 0.17 -16.97 -8.39
CA ASP A 176 -0.84 -16.48 -7.43
C ASP A 176 -0.46 -15.09 -6.91
N ASN A 177 0.80 -14.93 -6.48
CA ASN A 177 1.28 -13.63 -6.01
C ASN A 177 1.27 -12.57 -7.12
N LEU A 178 1.67 -12.91 -8.34
CA LEU A 178 1.60 -11.99 -9.48
C LEU A 178 0.15 -11.58 -9.79
N THR A 179 -0.79 -12.51 -9.69
CA THR A 179 -2.23 -12.24 -9.83
C THR A 179 -2.71 -11.28 -8.76
N CYS A 180 -2.29 -11.45 -7.51
CA CYS A 180 -2.60 -10.51 -6.42
C CYS A 180 -2.08 -9.09 -6.71
N VAL A 181 -0.86 -8.95 -7.23
CA VAL A 181 -0.33 -7.63 -7.63
C VAL A 181 -1.18 -7.00 -8.73
N LYS A 182 -1.48 -7.76 -9.79
CA LYS A 182 -2.29 -7.26 -10.93
C LYS A 182 -3.68 -6.83 -10.48
N ARG A 183 -4.33 -7.61 -9.66
CA ARG A 183 -5.66 -7.28 -9.09
C ARG A 183 -5.58 -6.06 -8.18
N GLY A 184 -4.58 -6.00 -7.29
CA GLY A 184 -4.35 -4.83 -6.44
C GLY A 184 -4.14 -3.54 -7.23
N TYR A 185 -3.46 -3.62 -8.40
CA TYR A 185 -3.25 -2.51 -9.30
C TYR A 185 -4.53 -2.09 -10.04
N SER A 186 -5.33 -3.04 -10.53
CA SER A 186 -6.46 -2.78 -11.41
C SER A 186 -7.80 -2.60 -10.70
N GLU A 187 -8.03 -3.23 -9.54
CA GLU A 187 -9.32 -3.27 -8.86
C GLU A 187 -9.47 -2.24 -7.72
N MET A 188 -8.40 -1.51 -7.41
CA MET A 188 -8.43 -0.43 -6.43
C MET A 188 -9.41 0.66 -6.87
N GLN A 189 -10.25 1.12 -5.94
CA GLN A 189 -11.25 2.16 -6.14
C GLN A 189 -10.85 3.46 -5.44
N GLU A 190 -11.27 4.60 -6.01
CA GLU A 190 -11.09 5.92 -5.42
C GLU A 190 -12.43 6.43 -4.86
N ILE A 191 -12.38 7.06 -3.69
CA ILE A 191 -13.53 7.79 -3.15
C ILE A 191 -13.53 9.18 -3.79
N SER A 192 -14.58 9.48 -4.56
CA SER A 192 -14.67 10.76 -5.28
C SER A 192 -14.78 11.96 -4.33
N GLN A 193 -14.33 13.12 -4.81
CA GLN A 193 -14.48 14.38 -4.07
C GLN A 193 -15.95 14.73 -3.78
N GLU A 194 -16.89 14.30 -4.64
CA GLU A 194 -18.32 14.50 -4.41
C GLU A 194 -18.79 13.78 -3.15
N ILE A 195 -18.40 12.50 -2.98
CA ILE A 195 -18.72 11.72 -1.78
C ILE A 195 -18.05 12.32 -0.54
N MET A 196 -16.79 12.74 -0.67
CA MET A 196 -16.04 13.29 0.47
C MET A 196 -16.60 14.65 0.94
N ASN A 197 -17.30 15.38 0.11
CA ASN A 197 -17.85 16.71 0.42
C ASN A 197 -19.38 16.70 0.65
N ALA A 198 -20.04 15.56 0.45
CA ALA A 198 -21.44 15.37 0.83
C ALA A 198 -21.58 15.25 2.35
#